data_394343fa643fbe7c1be2ac0afee33552
#
_entry.id   394343fa643fbe7c1be2ac0afee33552
#
_cell.length_a   1.000
_cell.length_b   1.000
_cell.length_c   1.000
_cell.angle_alpha   90.00
_cell.angle_beta   90.00
_cell.angle_gamma   90.00
#
_symmetry.space_group_name_H-M   'P 1'
#
loop_
_entity.id
_entity.type
_entity.pdbx_description
1 polymer ?
#
loop_
_entity_poly.entity_id
_entity_poly.type
_entity_poly.pdbx_seq_one_letter_code
_entity_poly.pdbx_strand_id
1 'polypeptide(L)'
;MSHYVILSDADKLKLLQAHSFQAPWPSLDHKNWCLHCELEFDGHSVRVWQDRAGDFWLECGTPGCNGSPIDWAPYPWWDDNHPVTRQHLRDGWFGGIDHAA
;
A
#
# COMPACT_ATOMS: atom_id res chain seq x y z
N MET A 1 23.80 3.05 8.80
CA MET A 1 23.14 4.23 8.25
C MET A 1 22.05 3.79 7.30
N SER A 2 20.83 4.29 7.48
CA SER A 2 19.74 3.92 6.59
C SER A 2 19.83 4.72 5.28
N HIS A 3 19.40 4.09 4.20
CA HIS A 3 19.41 4.73 2.88
C HIS A 3 18.31 4.11 2.02
N TYR A 4 17.84 4.88 1.06
CA TYR A 4 16.87 4.38 0.10
C TYR A 4 17.54 3.45 -0.89
N VAL A 5 16.83 2.40 -1.27
CA VAL A 5 17.30 1.41 -2.23
C VAL A 5 16.29 1.24 -3.35
N ILE A 6 16.79 0.85 -4.51
CA ILE A 6 15.94 0.56 -5.66
C ILE A 6 15.96 -0.95 -5.86
N LEU A 7 14.79 -1.56 -5.72
CA LEU A 7 14.61 -2.98 -5.93
C LEU A 7 13.98 -3.23 -7.29
N SER A 8 14.14 -4.44 -7.80
CA SER A 8 13.37 -4.88 -8.96
C SER A 8 11.88 -4.87 -8.60
N ASP A 9 11.03 -4.77 -9.61
CA ASP A 9 9.58 -4.78 -9.39
C ASP A 9 9.14 -6.05 -8.66
N ALA A 10 9.70 -7.19 -9.03
CA ALA A 10 9.36 -8.46 -8.40
C ALA A 10 9.75 -8.48 -6.93
N ASP A 11 10.93 -8.00 -6.60
CA ASP A 11 11.39 -7.96 -5.20
C ASP A 11 10.58 -6.96 -4.38
N LYS A 12 10.27 -5.82 -4.96
CA LYS A 12 9.45 -4.81 -4.30
C LYS A 12 8.05 -5.34 -4.00
N LEU A 13 7.46 -6.04 -4.94
CA LEU A 13 6.14 -6.62 -4.74
C LEU A 13 6.16 -7.67 -3.64
N LYS A 14 7.18 -8.53 -3.61
CA LYS A 14 7.33 -9.51 -2.54
C LYS A 14 7.42 -8.83 -1.18
N LEU A 15 8.18 -7.76 -1.10
CA LEU A 15 8.37 -7.02 0.14
C LEU A 15 7.06 -6.40 0.61
N LEU A 16 6.30 -5.80 -0.31
CA LEU A 16 4.99 -5.25 -0.01
C LEU A 16 4.03 -6.33 0.51
N GLN A 17 4.01 -7.48 -0.16
CA GLN A 17 3.16 -8.59 0.25
C GLN A 17 3.55 -9.14 1.63
N ALA A 18 4.84 -9.15 1.92
CA ALA A 18 5.34 -9.67 3.20
C ALA A 18 5.05 -8.74 4.38
N HIS A 19 4.98 -7.44 4.12
CA HIS A 19 4.80 -6.43 5.18
C HIS A 19 3.43 -5.78 5.15
N SER A 20 2.50 -6.37 4.44
CA SER A 20 1.15 -5.86 4.35
C SER A 20 0.38 -6.17 5.63
N PHE A 21 -0.23 -5.16 6.23
CA PHE A 21 -1.10 -5.35 7.39
C PHE A 21 -2.55 -5.52 6.94
N GLN A 22 -3.07 -4.56 6.21
CA GLN A 22 -4.44 -4.61 5.72
C GLN A 22 -4.56 -4.20 4.26
N ALA A 23 -3.56 -3.53 3.71
CA ALA A 23 -3.58 -3.10 2.32
C ALA A 23 -3.22 -4.28 1.40
N PRO A 24 -4.04 -4.61 0.42
CA PRO A 24 -3.72 -5.70 -0.50
C PRO A 24 -2.72 -5.25 -1.58
N TRP A 25 -1.83 -6.17 -1.97
CA TRP A 25 -0.84 -5.91 -3.01
C TRP A 25 -0.81 -7.04 -4.03
N PRO A 26 -1.83 -7.17 -4.88
CA PRO A 26 -1.81 -8.18 -5.94
C PRO A 26 -0.82 -7.83 -7.05
N SER A 27 -0.50 -6.55 -7.19
CA SER A 27 0.48 -6.05 -8.15
C SER A 27 0.96 -4.68 -7.68
N LEU A 28 2.03 -4.18 -8.31
CA LEU A 28 2.51 -2.84 -8.01
C LEU A 28 1.56 -1.74 -8.53
N ASP A 29 0.73 -2.08 -9.50
CA ASP A 29 -0.23 -1.12 -10.07
C ASP A 29 -1.45 -0.91 -9.17
N HIS A 30 -1.62 -1.79 -8.19
CA HIS A 30 -2.76 -1.72 -7.28
C HIS A 30 -2.67 -0.49 -6.41
N LYS A 31 -3.79 0.21 -6.25
CA LYS A 31 -3.84 1.43 -5.45
C LYS A 31 -4.41 1.15 -4.07
N ASN A 32 -3.80 1.78 -3.10
CA ASN A 32 -4.25 1.73 -1.71
C ASN A 32 -4.32 3.15 -1.17
N TRP A 33 -4.69 3.27 0.09
CA TRP A 33 -4.92 4.55 0.76
C TRP A 33 -3.96 4.69 1.92
N CYS A 34 -3.28 5.83 2.01
CA CYS A 34 -2.44 6.14 3.16
C CYS A 34 -3.24 6.96 4.16
N LEU A 35 -3.44 6.41 5.35
CA LEU A 35 -4.18 7.10 6.41
C LEU A 35 -3.39 8.29 6.96
N HIS A 36 -2.08 8.26 6.82
CA HIS A 36 -1.20 9.30 7.33
C HIS A 36 -1.30 10.59 6.50
N CYS A 37 -1.27 10.49 5.19
CA CYS A 37 -1.36 11.67 4.31
C CYS A 37 -2.71 11.80 3.62
N GLU A 38 -3.60 10.83 3.80
CA GLU A 38 -4.95 10.82 3.24
C GLU A 38 -4.97 10.92 1.72
N LEU A 39 -4.03 10.24 1.08
CA LEU A 39 -3.92 10.18 -0.38
C LEU A 39 -3.84 8.75 -0.86
N GLU A 40 -4.31 8.53 -2.09
CA GLU A 40 -4.12 7.26 -2.76
C GLU A 40 -2.69 7.11 -3.25
N PHE A 41 -2.21 5.88 -3.32
CA PHE A 41 -0.89 5.59 -3.85
C PHE A 41 -0.86 4.17 -4.39
N ASP A 42 0.12 3.87 -5.24
CA ASP A 42 0.34 2.52 -5.73
C ASP A 42 1.71 2.00 -5.27
N GLY A 43 1.99 0.73 -5.59
CA GLY A 43 3.24 0.12 -5.17
C GLY A 43 4.47 0.74 -5.83
N HIS A 44 4.32 1.31 -7.02
CA HIS A 44 5.45 1.94 -7.70
C HIS A 44 5.95 3.16 -6.95
N SER A 45 5.08 3.88 -6.27
CA SER A 45 5.44 5.10 -5.54
C SER A 45 6.02 4.82 -4.16
N VAL A 46 5.83 3.62 -3.63
CA VAL A 46 6.35 3.26 -2.32
C VAL A 46 7.87 3.30 -2.34
N ARG A 47 8.44 3.94 -1.32
CA ARG A 47 9.89 4.00 -1.17
C ARG A 47 10.36 2.88 -0.25
N VAL A 48 11.49 2.28 -0.61
CA VAL A 48 12.11 1.23 0.17
C VAL A 48 13.44 1.76 0.68
N TRP A 49 13.69 1.58 1.97
CA TRP A 49 15.00 1.91 2.52
C TRP A 49 15.50 0.76 3.38
N GLN A 50 16.81 0.72 3.55
CA GLN A 50 17.50 -0.34 4.26
C GLN A 50 18.26 0.26 5.43
N ASP A 51 18.13 -0.36 6.59
CA ASP A 51 18.81 0.10 7.79
C ASP A 51 20.21 -0.51 7.90
N ARG A 52 20.89 -0.21 9.01
CA ARG A 52 22.26 -0.69 9.24
C ARG A 52 22.33 -2.20 9.41
N ALA A 53 21.25 -2.80 9.88
CA ALA A 53 21.18 -4.25 10.07
C ALA A 53 20.88 -5.00 8.77
N GLY A 54 20.58 -4.28 7.69
CA GLY A 54 20.22 -4.88 6.42
C GLY A 54 18.74 -5.12 6.25
N ASP A 55 17.92 -4.71 7.21
CA ASP A 55 16.47 -4.88 7.12
C ASP A 55 15.86 -3.83 6.20
N PHE A 56 14.85 -4.25 5.45
CA PHE A 56 14.13 -3.36 4.56
C PHE A 56 12.90 -2.77 5.25
N TRP A 57 12.64 -1.51 4.93
CA TRP A 57 11.50 -0.76 5.45
C TRP A 57 10.77 -0.11 4.29
N LEU A 58 9.47 0.00 4.43
CA LEU A 58 8.61 0.59 3.41
C LEU A 58 8.06 1.93 3.91
N GLU A 59 7.97 2.88 2.99
CA GLU A 59 7.53 4.23 3.30
C GLU A 59 6.62 4.73 2.20
N CYS A 60 5.57 5.44 2.58
CA CYS A 60 4.64 6.05 1.62
C CYS A 60 5.41 6.98 0.67
N GLY A 61 5.11 6.87 -0.62
CA GLY A 61 5.81 7.63 -1.66
C GLY A 61 5.41 9.10 -1.75
N THR A 62 4.37 9.53 -1.03
CA THR A 62 3.98 10.94 -1.05
C THR A 62 5.08 11.80 -0.43
N PRO A 63 5.56 12.83 -1.13
CA PRO A 63 6.59 13.70 -0.58
C PRO A 63 6.19 14.27 0.78
N GLY A 64 7.09 14.11 1.75
CA GLY A 64 6.84 14.59 3.11
C GLY A 64 6.02 13.65 3.98
N CYS A 65 5.51 12.55 3.44
CA CYS A 65 4.77 11.57 4.23
C CYS A 65 5.72 10.49 4.73
N ASN A 66 5.72 10.27 6.03
CA ASN A 66 6.51 9.22 6.67
C ASN A 66 5.67 8.01 7.02
N GLY A 67 4.51 7.86 6.38
CA GLY A 67 3.62 6.73 6.64
C GLY A 67 4.29 5.41 6.32
N SER A 68 3.97 4.40 7.11
CA SER A 68 4.50 3.04 6.96
C SER A 68 3.36 2.07 6.69
N PRO A 69 3.64 0.79 6.41
CA PRO A 69 2.57 -0.17 6.09
C PRO A 69 1.42 -0.22 7.09
N ILE A 70 1.67 0.08 8.36
CA ILE A 70 0.61 0.09 9.36
C ILE A 70 -0.41 1.21 9.12
N ASP A 71 -0.01 2.26 8.40
CA ASP A 71 -0.88 3.39 8.07
C ASP A 71 -1.63 3.18 6.75
N TRP A 72 -1.40 2.07 6.07
CA TRP A 72 -2.00 1.82 4.77
C TRP A 72 -3.24 0.97 4.89
N ALA A 73 -4.24 1.32 4.10
CA ALA A 73 -5.52 0.62 4.08
C ALA A 73 -5.94 0.42 2.63
N PRO A 74 -6.85 -0.50 2.38
CA PRO A 74 -7.52 -0.52 1.08
C PRO A 74 -8.10 0.86 0.81
N TYR A 75 -8.31 1.18 -0.45
CA TYR A 75 -8.97 2.41 -0.82
C TYR A 75 -10.13 2.68 0.11
N PRO A 76 -10.57 3.96 0.26
CA PRO A 76 -11.54 4.27 1.30
C PRO A 76 -12.82 3.45 1.13
N TRP A 77 -12.76 2.26 1.68
CA TRP A 77 -13.84 1.27 1.60
C TRP A 77 -15.10 1.75 2.30
N TRP A 78 -14.94 2.75 3.14
CA TRP A 78 -16.06 3.38 3.83
C TRP A 78 -16.82 4.37 2.93
N ASP A 79 -16.26 4.73 1.79
CA ASP A 79 -16.88 5.65 0.85
C ASP A 79 -17.28 4.88 -0.42
N ASP A 80 -18.49 4.37 -0.44
CA ASP A 80 -18.99 3.60 -1.58
C ASP A 80 -19.07 4.40 -2.86
N ASN A 81 -19.05 5.71 -2.77
CA ASN A 81 -19.13 6.59 -3.93
C ASN A 81 -17.77 6.93 -4.50
N HIS A 82 -16.70 6.60 -3.80
CA HIS A 82 -15.36 6.84 -4.31
C HIS A 82 -15.11 5.94 -5.54
N PRO A 83 -14.65 6.50 -6.68
CA PRO A 83 -14.51 5.72 -7.91
C PRO A 83 -13.66 4.47 -7.76
N VAL A 84 -12.59 4.55 -7.00
CA VAL A 84 -11.70 3.41 -6.84
C VAL A 84 -12.28 2.38 -5.89
N THR A 85 -13.00 2.81 -4.86
CA THR A 85 -13.72 1.89 -3.99
C THR A 85 -14.73 1.10 -4.81
N ARG A 86 -15.46 1.77 -5.69
CA ARG A 86 -16.44 1.11 -6.57
C ARG A 86 -15.75 0.13 -7.51
N GLN A 87 -14.58 0.47 -8.02
CA GLN A 87 -13.82 -0.43 -8.87
C GLN A 87 -13.39 -1.67 -8.08
N HIS A 88 -12.92 -1.49 -6.86
CA HIS A 88 -12.52 -2.60 -6.01
C HIS A 88 -13.68 -3.51 -5.67
N LEU A 89 -14.85 -2.94 -5.43
CA LEU A 89 -16.06 -3.73 -5.17
C LEU A 89 -16.42 -4.57 -6.39
N ARG A 90 -16.34 -3.99 -7.59
CA ARG A 90 -16.61 -4.72 -8.83
C ARG A 90 -15.61 -5.86 -9.04
N ASP A 91 -14.36 -5.62 -8.66
CA ASP A 91 -13.28 -6.60 -8.84
C ASP A 91 -13.26 -7.65 -7.72
N GLY A 92 -14.10 -7.48 -6.71
CA GLY A 92 -14.17 -8.43 -5.61
C GLY A 92 -13.10 -8.25 -4.55
N TRP A 93 -12.40 -7.13 -4.52
CA TRP A 93 -11.33 -6.90 -3.57
C TRP A 93 -11.78 -6.93 -2.12
N PHE A 94 -13.01 -6.52 -1.89
CA PHE A 94 -13.58 -6.55 -0.55
C PHE A 94 -14.49 -7.75 -0.35
N GLY A 95 -14.35 -8.76 -1.22
CA GLY A 95 -15.23 -9.92 -1.18
C GLY A 95 -15.18 -10.72 0.11
N GLY A 96 -14.04 -10.68 0.78
CA GLY A 96 -13.89 -11.32 2.08
C GLY A 96 -14.44 -10.49 3.23
N ILE A 97 -14.77 -9.26 2.97
CA ILE A 97 -15.36 -8.34 3.93
C ILE A 97 -16.85 -8.28 3.63
N ASP A 98 -17.64 -8.73 4.56
CA ASP A 98 -19.08 -8.79 4.32
C ASP A 98 -19.70 -7.41 4.47
N HIS A 99 -19.86 -6.73 3.37
CA HIS A 99 -20.49 -5.42 3.35
C HIS A 99 -22.01 -5.50 3.46
N ALA A 100 -22.55 -6.67 3.22
CA ALA A 100 -23.99 -6.86 3.28
C ALA A 100 -24.46 -7.08 4.71
N ALA A 101 -23.54 -7.40 5.55
CA ALA A 101 -23.88 -7.63 6.94
C ALA A 101 -24.23 -6.34 7.65
#